data_a9953056f58a6da62ed9fecf89528284
#
_entry.id   a9953056f58a6da62ed9fecf89528284
#
_cell.length_a   1.000
_cell.length_b   1.000
_cell.length_c   1.000
_cell.angle_alpha   90.00
_cell.angle_beta   90.00
_cell.angle_gamma   90.00
#
_symmetry.space_group_name_H-M   'P 1'
#
loop_
_entity.id
_entity.type
_entity.pdbx_description
1 polymer ?
#
loop_
_entity_poly.entity_id
_entity_poly.type
_entity_poly.pdbx_seq_one_letter_code
_entity_poly.pdbx_strand_id
1 'polypeptide(L)'
;MRLKYDLCYNISSMIADIHITEKSFGDKTLMKDVKFSVDDGEKVGVVGRNGVGKSTLFGILSGKDTDYTGEVIFRRGITVATTAQEHHGLGDQTVISYILGGLPEYSKLKKIIDEYPLTMGDNMRKIEEYTQALERFDQKGFYQVEEKIERELSNFQLEGYYNRRISSLSGGQKRLVEIVKIMHSEAHLALIDEPTNHMDYVAKQQFIDWMNSQPHQAMLIITHDRDVLGQVDRIVEIKDGQAVSYRGNYDAYLKQNAQATTAGMNNFEQIEKRIVNLKQKVLDYQRLKEKSRNPGTIQKFKRLENEARTELAELSEMEKPTFWIDKESVGQLDYKSAERYGKFKSRNIRLSMKDASSRSQHVLVRAENVAVGIGERILFEDVNIDLREGEAIEIRGRNGAGKTTLIRMILASGKSFDGGPVLYSGDIFLDPQVRIGVYEQEIDERYLSDPLEKAIEKLYMSRDLSISDTKIRQLLADYLFTDADRMTPLARLSGGQKARFQIISMLANDPQLLVLDEPTNHLDLPSIEELETALAKYSGAILYVSHDNYFREKLGGKVVQIGAE
;
A
#
# COMPACT_ATOMS: atom_id res chain seq x y z
N MET A 1 34.29 16.95 -27.80
CA MET A 1 33.26 18.00 -27.89
C MET A 1 31.83 17.46 -28.15
N ARG A 2 31.62 16.13 -28.39
CA ARG A 2 30.28 15.52 -28.57
C ARG A 2 29.64 14.99 -27.27
N LEU A 3 30.42 14.70 -26.24
CA LEU A 3 29.90 14.17 -24.96
C LEU A 3 29.23 15.21 -24.04
N LYS A 4 29.41 16.52 -24.30
CA LYS A 4 28.76 17.58 -23.52
C LYS A 4 27.37 17.96 -24.02
N TYR A 5 27.01 17.62 -25.26
CA TYR A 5 25.68 17.94 -25.81
C TYR A 5 24.62 16.89 -25.49
N ASP A 6 24.99 15.64 -25.31
CA ASP A 6 24.03 14.58 -24.95
C ASP A 6 23.57 14.63 -23.47
N LEU A 7 24.41 15.19 -22.58
CA LEU A 7 24.01 15.45 -21.19
C LEU A 7 23.02 16.64 -21.08
N CYS A 8 23.07 17.61 -22.00
CA CYS A 8 22.14 18.75 -21.95
C CYS A 8 20.72 18.41 -22.44
N TYR A 9 20.53 17.42 -23.30
CA TYR A 9 19.20 17.03 -23.77
C TYR A 9 18.41 16.18 -22.75
N ASN A 10 19.09 15.38 -21.91
CA ASN A 10 18.44 14.63 -20.84
C ASN A 10 18.10 15.45 -19.57
N ILE A 11 18.74 16.60 -19.39
CA ILE A 11 18.45 17.50 -18.24
C ILE A 11 17.16 18.32 -18.46
N SER A 12 16.68 18.41 -19.69
CA SER A 12 15.52 19.26 -20.04
C SER A 12 14.17 18.64 -19.64
N SER A 13 14.06 17.31 -19.51
CA SER A 13 12.83 16.61 -19.11
C SER A 13 12.76 16.28 -17.62
N MET A 14 13.90 16.19 -16.96
CA MET A 14 13.99 15.79 -15.54
C MET A 14 13.52 16.92 -14.62
N ILE A 15 12.55 16.62 -13.74
CA ILE A 15 12.02 17.57 -12.74
C ILE A 15 12.55 17.32 -11.34
N ALA A 16 12.93 16.08 -11.04
CA ALA A 16 13.52 15.70 -9.76
C ALA A 16 14.63 14.66 -9.96
N ASP A 17 15.76 14.85 -9.28
CA ASP A 17 16.83 13.86 -9.14
C ASP A 17 17.00 13.52 -7.66
N ILE A 18 16.85 12.25 -7.34
CA ILE A 18 16.81 11.73 -5.97
C ILE A 18 18.01 10.82 -5.76
N HIS A 19 18.88 11.19 -4.82
CA HIS A 19 20.00 10.38 -4.38
C HIS A 19 20.11 10.41 -2.86
N ILE A 20 19.49 9.46 -2.18
CA ILE A 20 19.55 9.29 -0.73
C ILE A 20 20.59 8.23 -0.44
N THR A 21 21.76 8.65 0.05
CA THR A 21 22.86 7.75 0.39
C THR A 21 22.53 6.91 1.62
N GLU A 22 21.94 7.54 2.65
CA GLU A 22 21.53 6.83 3.85
C GLU A 22 20.36 7.54 4.56
N LYS A 23 19.41 6.73 5.06
CA LYS A 23 18.41 7.12 6.04
C LYS A 23 18.25 6.02 7.06
N SER A 24 18.44 6.37 8.34
CA SER A 24 18.35 5.45 9.47
C SER A 24 17.37 5.94 10.52
N PHE A 25 16.75 5.03 11.26
CA PHE A 25 15.99 5.30 12.48
C PHE A 25 16.60 4.51 13.63
N GLY A 26 17.29 5.18 14.57
CA GLY A 26 18.11 4.52 15.56
C GLY A 26 19.17 3.64 14.90
N ASP A 27 19.25 2.38 15.30
CA ASP A 27 20.23 1.42 14.76
C ASP A 27 19.77 0.75 13.44
N LYS A 28 18.56 1.05 12.96
CA LYS A 28 18.02 0.44 11.74
C LYS A 28 18.19 1.34 10.53
N THR A 29 19.04 0.95 9.59
CA THR A 29 19.14 1.58 8.27
C THR A 29 17.91 1.21 7.44
N LEU A 30 17.20 2.22 6.95
CA LEU A 30 15.99 2.07 6.16
C LEU A 30 16.25 2.20 4.66
N MET A 31 17.13 3.15 4.28
CA MET A 31 17.55 3.39 2.90
C MET A 31 19.08 3.43 2.82
N LYS A 32 19.63 2.83 1.76
CA LYS A 32 21.06 2.78 1.47
C LYS A 32 21.25 2.86 -0.03
N ASP A 33 21.67 4.03 -0.51
CA ASP A 33 21.87 4.30 -1.95
C ASP A 33 20.57 4.21 -2.78
N VAL A 34 19.50 4.87 -2.31
CA VAL A 34 18.26 5.05 -3.09
C VAL A 34 18.50 6.10 -4.16
N LYS A 35 18.46 5.69 -5.45
CA LYS A 35 18.76 6.57 -6.58
C LYS A 35 17.78 6.38 -7.72
N PHE A 36 17.08 7.44 -8.08
CA PHE A 36 16.23 7.51 -9.28
C PHE A 36 15.89 8.98 -9.61
N SER A 37 15.45 9.23 -10.83
CA SER A 37 14.97 10.54 -11.28
C SER A 37 13.49 10.47 -11.62
N VAL A 38 12.86 11.63 -11.80
CA VAL A 38 11.46 11.75 -12.27
C VAL A 38 11.46 12.77 -13.41
N ASP A 39 10.84 12.38 -14.52
CA ASP A 39 10.69 13.23 -15.69
C ASP A 39 9.37 14.01 -15.68
N ASP A 40 9.30 15.06 -16.50
CA ASP A 40 8.12 15.92 -16.64
C ASP A 40 6.93 15.10 -17.16
N GLY A 41 5.80 15.17 -16.49
CA GLY A 41 4.58 14.43 -16.84
C GLY A 41 4.64 12.92 -16.57
N GLU A 42 5.75 12.37 -16.07
CA GLU A 42 5.91 10.93 -15.82
C GLU A 42 5.06 10.46 -14.63
N LYS A 43 4.35 9.34 -14.79
CA LYS A 43 3.62 8.64 -13.73
C LYS A 43 4.47 7.49 -13.22
N VAL A 44 4.94 7.60 -11.98
CA VAL A 44 5.82 6.60 -11.37
C VAL A 44 5.11 5.92 -10.21
N GLY A 45 4.90 4.61 -10.32
CA GLY A 45 4.42 3.78 -9.21
C GLY A 45 5.58 3.44 -8.27
N VAL A 46 5.40 3.64 -6.96
CA VAL A 46 6.40 3.28 -5.94
C VAL A 46 5.88 2.08 -5.16
N VAL A 47 6.55 0.95 -5.33
CA VAL A 47 6.18 -0.32 -4.68
C VAL A 47 7.28 -0.79 -3.72
N GLY A 48 6.94 -1.72 -2.86
CA GLY A 48 7.86 -2.33 -1.91
C GLY A 48 7.13 -2.81 -0.67
N ARG A 49 7.77 -3.65 0.12
CA ARG A 49 7.17 -4.23 1.33
C ARG A 49 6.78 -3.15 2.35
N ASN A 50 5.85 -3.50 3.23
CA ASN A 50 5.51 -2.63 4.34
C ASN A 50 6.72 -2.44 5.26
N GLY A 51 6.97 -1.16 5.64
CA GLY A 51 8.09 -0.79 6.51
C GLY A 51 9.46 -0.63 5.82
N VAL A 52 9.53 -0.66 4.47
CA VAL A 52 10.79 -0.41 3.74
C VAL A 52 11.13 1.08 3.58
N GLY A 53 10.21 1.98 4.00
CA GLY A 53 10.48 3.43 3.97
C GLY A 53 9.79 4.20 2.85
N LYS A 54 8.78 3.66 2.16
CA LYS A 54 8.04 4.38 1.10
C LYS A 54 7.50 5.75 1.56
N SER A 55 6.79 5.79 2.69
CA SER A 55 6.26 7.05 3.25
C SER A 55 7.36 7.97 3.79
N THR A 56 8.49 7.41 4.27
CA THR A 56 9.68 8.17 4.64
C THR A 56 10.30 8.86 3.42
N LEU A 57 10.38 8.15 2.28
CA LEU A 57 10.80 8.75 1.01
C LEU A 57 9.92 9.96 0.66
N PHE A 58 8.61 9.86 0.78
CA PHE A 58 7.70 10.99 0.54
C PHE A 58 7.88 12.11 1.58
N GLY A 59 8.19 11.78 2.83
CA GLY A 59 8.58 12.76 3.85
C GLY A 59 9.80 13.56 3.45
N ILE A 60 10.83 12.90 2.91
CA ILE A 60 12.05 13.53 2.40
C ILE A 60 11.72 14.40 1.18
N LEU A 61 11.02 13.87 0.18
CA LEU A 61 10.68 14.60 -1.04
C LEU A 61 9.77 15.81 -0.81
N SER A 62 8.92 15.76 0.22
CA SER A 62 8.08 16.89 0.62
C SER A 62 8.79 17.91 1.52
N GLY A 63 10.06 17.64 1.90
CA GLY A 63 10.83 18.49 2.81
C GLY A 63 10.41 18.42 4.28
N LYS A 64 9.53 17.49 4.65
CA LYS A 64 9.09 17.27 6.05
C LYS A 64 10.16 16.54 6.87
N ASP A 65 10.91 15.64 6.24
CA ASP A 65 12.01 14.89 6.83
C ASP A 65 13.32 15.38 6.21
N THR A 66 14.15 16.02 7.01
CA THR A 66 15.46 16.57 6.60
C THR A 66 16.63 15.78 7.19
N ASP A 67 16.36 14.76 7.99
CA ASP A 67 17.36 13.92 8.65
C ASP A 67 17.74 12.74 7.75
N TYR A 68 18.50 12.99 6.69
CA TYR A 68 19.06 11.99 5.78
C TYR A 68 20.40 12.45 5.21
N THR A 69 21.18 11.52 4.70
CA THR A 69 22.42 11.78 3.95
C THR A 69 22.17 11.59 2.47
N GLY A 70 22.59 12.56 1.66
CA GLY A 70 22.38 12.52 0.20
C GLY A 70 21.87 13.84 -0.31
N GLU A 71 21.33 13.84 -1.51
CA GLU A 71 20.88 15.04 -2.20
C GLU A 71 19.57 14.77 -2.97
N VAL A 72 18.62 15.69 -2.83
CA VAL A 72 17.37 15.72 -3.63
C VAL A 72 17.32 17.06 -4.35
N ILE A 73 17.40 17.02 -5.67
CA ILE A 73 17.46 18.20 -6.52
C ILE A 73 16.16 18.31 -7.31
N PHE A 74 15.47 19.42 -7.17
CA PHE A 74 14.32 19.77 -7.99
C PHE A 74 14.71 20.82 -9.04
N ARG A 75 14.16 20.69 -10.25
CA ARG A 75 14.28 21.74 -11.28
C ARG A 75 13.74 23.06 -10.72
N ARG A 76 14.41 24.17 -11.02
CA ARG A 76 14.02 25.50 -10.53
C ARG A 76 12.59 25.85 -10.96
N GLY A 77 11.78 26.29 -10.00
CA GLY A 77 10.37 26.67 -10.23
C GLY A 77 9.37 25.53 -10.12
N ILE A 78 9.79 24.31 -9.80
CA ILE A 78 8.89 23.17 -9.56
C ILE A 78 8.11 23.39 -8.27
N THR A 79 6.81 23.12 -8.34
CA THR A 79 5.92 23.03 -7.19
C THR A 79 5.62 21.56 -6.89
N VAL A 80 5.70 21.19 -5.61
CA VAL A 80 5.42 19.83 -5.13
C VAL A 80 4.17 19.85 -4.27
N ALA A 81 3.19 19.03 -4.60
CA ALA A 81 2.02 18.76 -3.75
C ALA A 81 2.10 17.36 -3.16
N THR A 82 1.66 17.19 -1.92
CA THR A 82 1.66 15.89 -1.25
C THR A 82 0.35 15.66 -0.51
N THR A 83 -0.14 14.42 -0.53
CA THR A 83 -1.24 14.01 0.36
C THR A 83 -0.79 14.11 1.82
N ALA A 84 -1.61 14.70 2.68
CA ALA A 84 -1.34 14.71 4.11
C ALA A 84 -1.74 13.36 4.72
N GLN A 85 -0.86 12.80 5.56
CA GLN A 85 -1.18 11.59 6.34
C GLN A 85 -1.93 11.93 7.63
N GLU A 86 -1.66 13.10 8.19
CA GLU A 86 -2.27 13.58 9.43
C GLU A 86 -2.77 15.02 9.26
N HIS A 87 -3.93 15.31 9.82
CA HIS A 87 -4.63 16.58 9.69
C HIS A 87 -4.60 17.38 11.00
N HIS A 88 -3.42 17.44 11.65
CA HIS A 88 -3.26 18.22 12.88
C HIS A 88 -3.41 19.73 12.62
N GLY A 89 -4.17 20.41 13.43
CA GLY A 89 -4.33 21.87 13.38
C GLY A 89 -5.33 22.40 12.34
N LEU A 90 -6.04 21.54 11.59
CA LEU A 90 -7.01 21.93 10.56
C LEU A 90 -8.47 21.93 11.06
N GLY A 91 -8.70 21.81 12.37
CA GLY A 91 -9.99 21.52 12.98
C GLY A 91 -11.15 22.42 12.58
N ASP A 92 -10.90 23.70 12.35
CA ASP A 92 -11.96 24.69 12.07
C ASP A 92 -12.16 25.00 10.58
N GLN A 93 -11.31 24.50 9.70
CA GLN A 93 -11.44 24.74 8.26
C GLN A 93 -12.55 23.89 7.65
N THR A 94 -13.32 24.49 6.74
CA THR A 94 -14.27 23.76 5.89
C THR A 94 -13.55 23.02 4.79
N VAL A 95 -14.17 21.97 4.23
CA VAL A 95 -13.64 21.18 3.12
C VAL A 95 -13.27 22.09 1.95
N ILE A 96 -14.18 22.98 1.54
CA ILE A 96 -13.90 23.89 0.42
C ILE A 96 -12.73 24.85 0.71
N SER A 97 -12.70 25.45 1.90
CA SER A 97 -11.61 26.35 2.30
C SER A 97 -10.25 25.65 2.29
N TYR A 98 -10.23 24.38 2.70
CA TYR A 98 -9.03 23.56 2.71
C TYR A 98 -8.54 23.24 1.30
N ILE A 99 -9.45 22.87 0.38
CA ILE A 99 -9.09 22.57 -1.02
C ILE A 99 -8.62 23.86 -1.72
N LEU A 100 -9.36 24.97 -1.61
CA LEU A 100 -9.00 26.27 -2.19
C LEU A 100 -7.66 26.79 -1.64
N GLY A 101 -7.36 26.52 -0.37
CA GLY A 101 -6.05 26.84 0.22
C GLY A 101 -4.87 26.11 -0.42
N GLY A 102 -5.12 25.01 -1.11
CA GLY A 102 -4.12 24.26 -1.90
C GLY A 102 -3.89 24.82 -3.30
N LEU A 103 -4.72 25.75 -3.80
CA LEU A 103 -4.60 26.34 -5.12
C LEU A 103 -3.56 27.46 -5.14
N PRO A 104 -2.54 27.38 -6.00
CA PRO A 104 -1.57 28.45 -6.13
C PRO A 104 -2.24 29.77 -6.52
N GLU A 105 -1.82 30.86 -5.89
CA GLU A 105 -2.30 32.22 -6.14
C GLU A 105 -3.77 32.49 -5.75
N TYR A 106 -4.65 31.49 -5.61
CA TYR A 106 -6.10 31.70 -5.37
C TYR A 106 -6.36 32.63 -4.19
N SER A 107 -5.85 32.30 -3.01
CA SER A 107 -6.07 33.10 -1.79
C SER A 107 -5.55 34.54 -1.92
N LYS A 108 -4.41 34.73 -2.61
CA LYS A 108 -3.84 36.05 -2.84
C LYS A 108 -4.69 36.88 -3.80
N LEU A 109 -5.07 36.30 -4.94
CA LEU A 109 -5.87 36.97 -5.95
C LEU A 109 -7.28 37.27 -5.41
N LYS A 110 -7.89 36.30 -4.73
CA LYS A 110 -9.22 36.47 -4.11
C LYS A 110 -9.21 37.62 -3.11
N LYS A 111 -8.19 37.71 -2.26
CA LYS A 111 -8.03 38.80 -1.30
C LYS A 111 -7.94 40.19 -2.00
N ILE A 112 -7.18 40.28 -3.08
CA ILE A 112 -7.08 41.54 -3.85
C ILE A 112 -8.46 41.89 -4.45
N ILE A 113 -9.15 40.91 -5.03
CA ILE A 113 -10.46 41.11 -5.66
C ILE A 113 -11.53 41.55 -4.64
N ASP A 114 -11.52 40.98 -3.44
CA ASP A 114 -12.52 41.29 -2.42
C ASP A 114 -12.23 42.59 -1.63
N GLU A 115 -10.97 42.89 -1.32
CA GLU A 115 -10.57 44.02 -0.46
C GLU A 115 -10.31 45.31 -1.21
N TYR A 116 -9.73 45.26 -2.43
CA TYR A 116 -9.30 46.47 -3.14
C TYR A 116 -10.47 47.37 -3.59
N PRO A 117 -11.62 46.89 -4.07
CA PRO A 117 -12.76 47.72 -4.39
C PRO A 117 -13.19 48.65 -3.25
N LEU A 118 -12.99 48.21 -2.00
CA LEU A 118 -13.37 48.94 -0.79
C LEU A 118 -12.30 49.97 -0.34
N THR A 119 -11.05 49.81 -0.81
CA THR A 119 -9.88 50.56 -0.28
C THR A 119 -9.04 51.28 -1.34
N MET A 120 -9.30 51.05 -2.65
CA MET A 120 -8.43 51.57 -3.72
C MET A 120 -8.69 53.05 -4.02
N GLY A 121 -9.96 53.57 -3.93
CA GLY A 121 -10.29 54.92 -4.32
C GLY A 121 -9.69 55.29 -5.68
N ASP A 122 -9.03 56.47 -5.79
CA ASP A 122 -8.35 56.92 -7.00
C ASP A 122 -6.87 56.51 -7.11
N ASN A 123 -6.44 55.53 -6.30
CA ASN A 123 -5.06 55.05 -6.30
C ASN A 123 -4.78 54.19 -7.53
N MET A 124 -4.16 54.78 -8.57
CA MET A 124 -3.88 54.15 -9.86
C MET A 124 -3.11 52.81 -9.71
N ARG A 125 -2.18 52.71 -8.77
CA ARG A 125 -1.41 51.48 -8.56
C ARG A 125 -2.31 50.34 -8.05
N LYS A 126 -3.20 50.62 -7.09
CA LYS A 126 -4.15 49.59 -6.59
C LYS A 126 -5.17 49.20 -7.66
N ILE A 127 -5.59 50.15 -8.51
CA ILE A 127 -6.51 49.91 -9.64
C ILE A 127 -5.82 48.95 -10.65
N GLU A 128 -4.55 49.19 -10.95
CA GLU A 128 -3.77 48.33 -11.85
C GLU A 128 -3.57 46.93 -11.26
N GLU A 129 -3.18 46.83 -9.99
CA GLU A 129 -3.04 45.54 -9.29
C GLU A 129 -4.38 44.75 -9.23
N TYR A 130 -5.50 45.46 -9.04
CA TYR A 130 -6.85 44.86 -9.06
C TYR A 130 -7.21 44.33 -10.46
N THR A 131 -6.96 45.13 -11.52
CA THR A 131 -7.23 44.72 -12.90
C THR A 131 -6.41 43.47 -13.29
N GLN A 132 -5.11 43.49 -12.95
CA GLN A 132 -4.23 42.31 -13.17
C GLN A 132 -4.70 41.10 -12.38
N ALA A 133 -5.19 41.31 -11.16
CA ALA A 133 -5.73 40.20 -10.35
C ALA A 133 -7.00 39.59 -10.95
N LEU A 134 -7.90 40.43 -11.49
CA LEU A 134 -9.12 39.95 -12.18
C LEU A 134 -8.76 39.16 -13.45
N GLU A 135 -7.87 39.68 -14.29
CA GLU A 135 -7.42 39.00 -15.50
C GLU A 135 -6.75 37.67 -15.17
N ARG A 136 -5.89 37.64 -14.13
CA ARG A 136 -5.21 36.42 -13.69
C ARG A 136 -6.17 35.41 -13.10
N PHE A 137 -7.19 35.84 -12.34
CA PHE A 137 -8.22 35.02 -11.76
C PHE A 137 -9.08 34.33 -12.85
N ASP A 138 -9.42 35.09 -13.90
CA ASP A 138 -10.17 34.58 -15.05
C ASP A 138 -9.33 33.60 -15.88
N GLN A 139 -8.08 33.96 -16.21
CA GLN A 139 -7.14 33.07 -16.92
C GLN A 139 -6.94 31.72 -16.22
N LYS A 140 -6.96 31.71 -14.88
CA LYS A 140 -6.87 30.50 -14.07
C LYS A 140 -8.19 29.73 -13.97
N GLY A 141 -9.29 30.29 -14.47
CA GLY A 141 -10.63 29.67 -14.37
C GLY A 141 -11.17 29.61 -12.94
N PHE A 142 -10.67 30.46 -12.06
CA PHE A 142 -11.05 30.43 -10.64
C PHE A 142 -12.50 30.83 -10.36
N TYR A 143 -13.19 31.48 -11.28
CA TYR A 143 -14.64 31.74 -11.15
C TYR A 143 -15.49 30.48 -11.14
N GLN A 144 -15.01 29.39 -11.76
CA GLN A 144 -15.72 28.12 -11.85
C GLN A 144 -15.11 27.00 -10.96
N VAL A 145 -14.05 27.34 -10.21
CA VAL A 145 -13.29 26.32 -9.47
C VAL A 145 -14.13 25.69 -8.35
N GLU A 146 -14.98 26.46 -7.69
CA GLU A 146 -15.82 25.97 -6.61
C GLU A 146 -16.85 24.95 -7.12
N GLU A 147 -17.49 25.22 -8.29
CA GLU A 147 -18.43 24.27 -8.92
C GLU A 147 -17.71 22.97 -9.37
N LYS A 148 -16.46 23.12 -9.88
CA LYS A 148 -15.65 21.95 -10.24
C LYS A 148 -15.34 21.09 -9.02
N ILE A 149 -14.89 21.74 -7.92
CA ILE A 149 -14.60 21.06 -6.65
C ILE A 149 -15.85 20.36 -6.11
N GLU A 150 -17.02 21.02 -6.13
CA GLU A 150 -18.27 20.43 -5.67
C GLU A 150 -18.69 19.21 -6.48
N ARG A 151 -18.53 19.27 -7.81
CA ARG A 151 -18.75 18.12 -8.70
C ARG A 151 -17.83 16.95 -8.39
N GLU A 152 -16.55 17.22 -8.17
CA GLU A 152 -15.59 16.17 -7.83
C GLU A 152 -15.83 15.59 -6.45
N LEU A 153 -16.18 16.43 -5.46
CA LEU A 153 -16.62 15.93 -4.15
C LEU A 153 -17.83 15.00 -4.28
N SER A 154 -18.82 15.35 -5.12
CA SER A 154 -19.97 14.49 -5.40
C SER A 154 -19.55 13.17 -6.04
N ASN A 155 -18.63 13.21 -7.00
CA ASN A 155 -18.06 12.02 -7.65
C ASN A 155 -17.40 11.07 -6.63
N PHE A 156 -16.71 11.63 -5.64
CA PHE A 156 -16.11 10.88 -4.53
C PHE A 156 -17.07 10.62 -3.35
N GLN A 157 -18.38 10.76 -3.56
CA GLN A 157 -19.42 10.51 -2.54
C GLN A 157 -19.32 11.43 -1.31
N LEU A 158 -18.82 12.64 -1.52
CA LEU A 158 -18.79 13.69 -0.53
C LEU A 158 -19.81 14.80 -0.84
N GLU A 159 -20.97 14.42 -1.43
CA GLU A 159 -22.08 15.34 -1.66
C GLU A 159 -22.58 15.94 -0.35
N GLY A 160 -22.75 17.25 -0.31
CA GLY A 160 -23.14 17.97 0.90
C GLY A 160 -22.04 18.15 1.95
N TYR A 161 -20.80 17.74 1.66
CA TYR A 161 -19.66 17.92 2.56
C TYR A 161 -18.92 19.25 2.35
N TYR A 162 -19.23 19.99 1.31
CA TYR A 162 -18.59 21.22 0.90
C TYR A 162 -18.32 22.19 2.07
N ASN A 163 -19.33 22.44 2.91
CA ASN A 163 -19.25 23.34 4.08
C ASN A 163 -18.95 22.62 5.40
N ARG A 164 -18.72 21.30 5.41
CA ARG A 164 -18.39 20.58 6.64
C ARG A 164 -16.96 20.88 7.09
N ARG A 165 -16.74 20.83 8.41
CA ARG A 165 -15.39 20.96 8.98
C ARG A 165 -14.57 19.70 8.73
N ILE A 166 -13.29 19.86 8.42
CA ILE A 166 -12.35 18.73 8.23
C ILE A 166 -12.32 17.83 9.47
N SER A 167 -12.42 18.40 10.68
CA SER A 167 -12.42 17.64 11.92
C SER A 167 -13.58 16.64 12.05
N SER A 168 -14.73 16.92 11.42
CA SER A 168 -15.92 16.06 11.47
C SER A 168 -15.88 14.88 10.49
N LEU A 169 -14.88 14.82 9.62
CA LEU A 169 -14.76 13.79 8.61
C LEU A 169 -14.08 12.54 9.17
N SER A 170 -14.51 11.36 8.69
CA SER A 170 -13.80 10.10 8.92
C SER A 170 -12.41 10.11 8.25
N GLY A 171 -11.52 9.21 8.65
CA GLY A 171 -10.19 9.08 8.05
C GLY A 171 -10.23 8.88 6.53
N GLY A 172 -11.12 8.02 6.03
CA GLY A 172 -11.31 7.79 4.60
C GLY A 172 -11.83 9.04 3.87
N GLN A 173 -12.82 9.75 4.45
CA GLN A 173 -13.34 11.00 3.86
C GLN A 173 -12.25 12.09 3.77
N LYS A 174 -11.43 12.25 4.81
CA LYS A 174 -10.28 13.16 4.77
C LYS A 174 -9.33 12.82 3.63
N ARG A 175 -9.09 11.52 3.41
CA ARG A 175 -8.23 11.04 2.31
C ARG A 175 -8.76 11.43 0.94
N LEU A 176 -10.07 11.27 0.71
CA LEU A 176 -10.71 11.67 -0.55
C LEU A 176 -10.61 13.20 -0.76
N VAL A 177 -10.80 14.00 0.30
CA VAL A 177 -10.61 15.47 0.24
C VAL A 177 -9.16 15.82 -0.13
N GLU A 178 -8.16 15.11 0.38
CA GLU A 178 -6.75 15.29 -0.02
C GLU A 178 -6.53 15.01 -1.51
N ILE A 179 -7.16 13.96 -2.05
CA ILE A 179 -7.06 13.66 -3.48
C ILE A 179 -7.68 14.80 -4.30
N VAL A 180 -8.89 15.25 -3.96
CA VAL A 180 -9.53 16.39 -4.65
C VAL A 180 -8.65 17.64 -4.58
N LYS A 181 -8.00 17.92 -3.44
CA LYS A 181 -7.06 19.03 -3.30
C LYS A 181 -5.86 18.91 -4.24
N ILE A 182 -5.29 17.70 -4.39
CA ILE A 182 -4.17 17.46 -5.31
C ILE A 182 -4.63 17.61 -6.75
N MET A 183 -5.82 17.15 -7.12
CA MET A 183 -6.39 17.30 -8.45
C MET A 183 -6.45 18.76 -8.90
N HIS A 184 -6.63 19.68 -7.96
CA HIS A 184 -6.66 21.12 -8.22
C HIS A 184 -5.35 21.87 -7.95
N SER A 185 -4.33 21.22 -7.37
CA SER A 185 -3.10 21.91 -6.91
C SER A 185 -2.23 22.52 -8.00
N GLU A 186 -2.45 22.18 -9.28
CA GLU A 186 -1.58 22.56 -10.41
C GLU A 186 -0.07 22.33 -10.13
N ALA A 187 0.25 21.38 -9.28
CA ALA A 187 1.62 21.05 -8.93
C ALA A 187 2.31 20.37 -10.10
N HIS A 188 3.60 20.67 -10.32
CA HIS A 188 4.40 19.98 -11.33
C HIS A 188 4.70 18.54 -10.91
N LEU A 189 4.84 18.29 -9.60
CA LEU A 189 5.02 16.95 -9.03
C LEU A 189 4.00 16.70 -7.92
N ALA A 190 3.20 15.67 -8.07
CA ALA A 190 2.27 15.19 -7.06
C ALA A 190 2.84 13.93 -6.36
N LEU A 191 2.90 13.95 -5.03
CA LEU A 191 3.28 12.84 -4.18
C LEU A 191 2.01 12.25 -3.54
N ILE A 192 1.58 11.09 -4.00
CA ILE A 192 0.29 10.51 -3.65
C ILE A 192 0.53 9.17 -2.94
N ASP A 193 0.18 9.10 -1.66
CA ASP A 193 0.41 7.91 -0.82
C ASP A 193 -0.89 7.13 -0.65
N GLU A 194 -0.97 5.91 -1.18
CA GLU A 194 -2.10 4.97 -1.12
C GLU A 194 -3.46 5.62 -1.46
N PRO A 195 -3.63 6.21 -2.66
CA PRO A 195 -4.83 6.99 -3.01
C PRO A 195 -6.11 6.16 -2.99
N THR A 196 -6.05 4.90 -3.39
CA THR A 196 -7.22 4.03 -3.59
C THR A 196 -7.75 3.39 -2.31
N ASN A 197 -7.02 3.50 -1.19
CA ASN A 197 -7.53 3.08 0.09
C ASN A 197 -8.82 3.85 0.41
N HIS A 198 -9.91 3.14 0.67
CA HIS A 198 -11.25 3.66 0.91
C HIS A 198 -12.01 4.21 -0.32
N MET A 199 -11.50 4.04 -1.55
CA MET A 199 -12.23 4.32 -2.77
C MET A 199 -13.07 3.11 -3.19
N ASP A 200 -14.32 3.36 -3.59
CA ASP A 200 -15.07 2.34 -4.33
C ASP A 200 -14.60 2.28 -5.79
N TYR A 201 -15.13 1.33 -6.54
CA TYR A 201 -14.74 1.11 -7.94
C TYR A 201 -14.96 2.34 -8.84
N VAL A 202 -15.99 3.16 -8.56
CA VAL A 202 -16.30 4.38 -9.33
C VAL A 202 -15.28 5.46 -9.02
N ALA A 203 -15.04 5.73 -7.73
CA ALA A 203 -14.06 6.70 -7.29
C ALA A 203 -12.64 6.34 -7.76
N LYS A 204 -12.29 5.04 -7.73
CA LYS A 204 -11.01 4.56 -8.26
C LYS A 204 -10.89 4.81 -9.76
N GLN A 205 -11.92 4.51 -10.55
CA GLN A 205 -11.89 4.77 -11.98
C GLN A 205 -11.74 6.26 -12.28
N GLN A 206 -12.44 7.12 -11.56
CA GLN A 206 -12.31 8.58 -11.70
C GLN A 206 -10.91 9.07 -11.37
N PHE A 207 -10.27 8.53 -10.33
CA PHE A 207 -8.88 8.83 -10.00
C PHE A 207 -7.94 8.43 -11.15
N ILE A 208 -8.12 7.24 -11.72
CA ILE A 208 -7.35 6.75 -12.86
C ILE A 208 -7.56 7.64 -14.10
N ASP A 209 -8.80 8.00 -14.40
CA ASP A 209 -9.14 8.85 -15.54
C ASP A 209 -8.53 10.25 -15.37
N TRP A 210 -8.60 10.81 -14.17
CA TRP A 210 -7.92 12.06 -13.85
C TRP A 210 -6.40 11.96 -14.03
N MET A 211 -5.77 10.93 -13.47
CA MET A 211 -4.32 10.71 -13.59
C MET A 211 -3.89 10.67 -15.06
N ASN A 212 -4.65 9.97 -15.91
CA ASN A 212 -4.38 9.87 -17.34
C ASN A 212 -4.65 11.17 -18.11
N SER A 213 -5.54 12.03 -17.61
CA SER A 213 -5.86 13.33 -18.20
C SER A 213 -4.80 14.41 -17.94
N GLN A 214 -3.78 14.14 -17.11
CA GLN A 214 -2.75 15.10 -16.69
C GLN A 214 -1.39 14.84 -17.37
N PRO A 215 -1.19 15.17 -18.66
CA PRO A 215 0.04 14.81 -19.39
C PRO A 215 1.29 15.57 -18.92
N HIS A 216 1.12 16.73 -18.27
CA HIS A 216 2.23 17.59 -17.84
C HIS A 216 2.50 17.56 -16.33
N GLN A 217 1.68 16.87 -15.56
CA GLN A 217 1.90 16.72 -14.13
C GLN A 217 2.60 15.40 -13.86
N ALA A 218 3.81 15.44 -13.32
CA ALA A 218 4.47 14.23 -12.86
C ALA A 218 3.84 13.75 -11.55
N MET A 219 3.76 12.44 -11.39
CA MET A 219 3.18 11.83 -10.20
C MET A 219 4.07 10.71 -9.67
N LEU A 220 4.40 10.75 -8.39
CA LEU A 220 4.88 9.60 -7.66
C LEU A 220 3.73 9.05 -6.83
N ILE A 221 3.39 7.78 -7.04
CA ILE A 221 2.22 7.15 -6.43
C ILE A 221 2.66 5.91 -5.66
N ILE A 222 2.64 5.96 -4.34
CA ILE A 222 2.78 4.77 -3.51
C ILE A 222 1.43 4.07 -3.53
N THR A 223 1.38 2.84 -4.03
CA THR A 223 0.16 2.04 -4.01
C THR A 223 0.44 0.56 -4.16
N HIS A 224 -0.48 -0.25 -3.66
CA HIS A 224 -0.55 -1.68 -3.89
C HIS A 224 -1.72 -2.06 -4.81
N ASP A 225 -2.45 -1.07 -5.31
CA ASP A 225 -3.55 -1.26 -6.25
C ASP A 225 -3.01 -1.53 -7.66
N ARG A 226 -3.26 -2.74 -8.15
CA ARG A 226 -2.76 -3.23 -9.44
C ARG A 226 -3.41 -2.49 -10.62
N ASP A 227 -4.65 -2.00 -10.48
CA ASP A 227 -5.32 -1.22 -11.52
C ASP A 227 -4.61 0.13 -11.74
N VAL A 228 -4.20 0.80 -10.66
CA VAL A 228 -3.41 2.04 -10.74
C VAL A 228 -2.01 1.76 -11.27
N LEU A 229 -1.34 0.70 -10.79
CA LEU A 229 -0.02 0.29 -11.29
C LEU A 229 -0.05 -0.16 -12.74
N GLY A 230 -1.22 -0.57 -13.26
CA GLY A 230 -1.45 -0.85 -14.67
C GLY A 230 -1.41 0.38 -15.57
N GLN A 231 -1.51 1.59 -15.01
CA GLN A 231 -1.58 2.85 -15.74
C GLN A 231 -0.34 3.74 -15.60
N VAL A 232 0.69 3.30 -14.86
CA VAL A 232 1.92 4.09 -14.70
C VAL A 232 2.90 3.83 -15.85
N ASP A 233 3.81 4.81 -16.07
CA ASP A 233 4.85 4.73 -17.10
C ASP A 233 6.06 3.92 -16.63
N ARG A 234 6.29 3.89 -15.30
CA ARG A 234 7.42 3.24 -14.67
C ARG A 234 7.10 2.85 -13.24
N ILE A 235 7.71 1.76 -12.78
CA ILE A 235 7.63 1.33 -11.38
C ILE A 235 9.03 1.42 -10.75
N VAL A 236 9.08 2.00 -9.56
CA VAL A 236 10.26 2.03 -8.69
C VAL A 236 9.99 1.14 -7.48
N GLU A 237 10.70 0.04 -7.39
CA GLU A 237 10.64 -0.86 -6.25
C GLU A 237 11.69 -0.47 -5.20
N ILE A 238 11.24 -0.20 -3.98
CA ILE A 238 12.13 -0.01 -2.82
C ILE A 238 12.34 -1.37 -2.17
N LYS A 239 13.58 -1.86 -2.24
CA LYS A 239 13.95 -3.19 -1.76
C LYS A 239 15.36 -3.18 -1.19
N ASP A 240 15.52 -3.82 -0.02
CA ASP A 240 16.81 -3.94 0.68
C ASP A 240 17.54 -2.59 0.84
N GLY A 241 16.75 -1.52 1.06
CA GLY A 241 17.23 -0.15 1.21
C GLY A 241 17.61 0.55 -0.09
N GLN A 242 17.44 -0.07 -1.25
CA GLN A 242 17.76 0.48 -2.57
C GLN A 242 16.51 0.69 -3.42
N ALA A 243 16.63 1.50 -4.47
CA ALA A 243 15.59 1.70 -5.48
C ALA A 243 15.97 0.99 -6.79
N VAL A 244 15.06 0.15 -7.28
CA VAL A 244 15.20 -0.50 -8.58
C VAL A 244 14.08 -0.02 -9.49
N SER A 245 14.44 0.52 -10.67
CA SER A 245 13.49 1.06 -11.63
C SER A 245 13.17 0.06 -12.73
N TYR A 246 11.89 -0.12 -13.01
CA TYR A 246 11.35 -0.97 -14.07
C TYR A 246 10.51 -0.13 -15.02
N ARG A 247 10.81 -0.15 -16.30
CA ARG A 247 10.09 0.61 -17.32
C ARG A 247 8.76 -0.07 -17.66
N GLY A 248 7.70 0.73 -17.79
CA GLY A 248 6.37 0.29 -18.13
C GLY A 248 5.50 0.06 -16.90
N ASN A 249 4.30 -0.47 -17.14
CA ASN A 249 3.26 -0.71 -16.15
C ASN A 249 3.50 -1.97 -15.31
N TYR A 250 2.49 -2.37 -14.53
CA TYR A 250 2.57 -3.52 -13.63
C TYR A 250 2.93 -4.83 -14.35
N ASP A 251 2.35 -5.11 -15.51
CA ASP A 251 2.65 -6.34 -16.28
C ASP A 251 4.10 -6.36 -16.78
N ALA A 252 4.60 -5.20 -17.22
CA ALA A 252 5.99 -5.07 -17.63
C ALA A 252 6.94 -5.24 -16.44
N TYR A 253 6.58 -4.69 -15.27
CA TYR A 253 7.30 -4.87 -14.02
C TYR A 253 7.42 -6.34 -13.62
N LEU A 254 6.31 -7.10 -13.63
CA LEU A 254 6.33 -8.52 -13.28
C LEU A 254 7.31 -9.32 -14.15
N LYS A 255 7.28 -9.09 -15.48
CA LYS A 255 8.20 -9.76 -16.43
C LYS A 255 9.66 -9.39 -16.18
N GLN A 256 9.96 -8.10 -16.01
CA GLN A 256 11.31 -7.61 -15.77
C GLN A 256 11.83 -8.08 -14.40
N ASN A 257 10.98 -8.06 -13.36
CA ASN A 257 11.34 -8.55 -12.02
C ASN A 257 11.67 -10.05 -12.03
N ALA A 258 10.90 -10.87 -12.73
CA ALA A 258 11.18 -12.30 -12.89
C ALA A 258 12.53 -12.55 -13.58
N GLN A 259 12.83 -11.79 -14.65
CA GLN A 259 14.11 -11.86 -15.35
C GLN A 259 15.28 -11.41 -14.47
N ALA A 260 15.14 -10.26 -13.80
CA ALA A 260 16.16 -9.73 -12.89
C ALA A 260 16.42 -10.69 -11.72
N THR A 261 15.38 -11.31 -11.18
CA THR A 261 15.49 -12.32 -10.12
C THR A 261 16.26 -13.55 -10.62
N THR A 262 15.96 -14.05 -11.81
CA THR A 262 16.67 -15.20 -12.39
C THR A 262 18.16 -14.88 -12.60
N ALA A 263 18.46 -13.68 -13.11
CA ALA A 263 19.84 -13.21 -13.25
C ALA A 263 20.55 -13.06 -11.89
N GLY A 264 19.88 -12.50 -10.89
CA GLY A 264 20.40 -12.35 -9.53
C GLY A 264 20.70 -13.69 -8.85
N MET A 265 19.81 -14.69 -9.00
CA MET A 265 20.03 -16.04 -8.50
C MET A 265 21.28 -16.67 -9.14
N ASN A 266 21.42 -16.57 -10.47
CA ASN A 266 22.57 -17.10 -11.20
C ASN A 266 23.88 -16.44 -10.73
N ASN A 267 23.87 -15.12 -10.55
CA ASN A 267 25.03 -14.38 -10.08
C ASN A 267 25.46 -14.84 -8.66
N PHE A 268 24.50 -14.95 -7.75
CA PHE A 268 24.80 -15.38 -6.38
C PHE A 268 25.32 -16.83 -6.32
N GLU A 269 24.77 -17.74 -7.13
CA GLU A 269 25.31 -19.12 -7.24
C GLU A 269 26.74 -19.15 -7.77
N GLN A 270 27.10 -18.23 -8.67
CA GLN A 270 28.49 -18.09 -9.12
C GLN A 270 29.39 -17.60 -7.99
N ILE A 271 28.91 -16.66 -7.17
CA ILE A 271 29.64 -16.20 -5.99
C ILE A 271 29.79 -17.34 -4.97
N GLU A 272 28.77 -18.13 -4.68
CA GLU A 272 28.89 -19.30 -3.81
C GLU A 272 29.93 -20.30 -4.30
N LYS A 273 29.94 -20.62 -5.61
CA LYS A 273 30.95 -21.46 -6.22
C LYS A 273 32.34 -20.84 -6.10
N ARG A 274 32.47 -19.54 -6.27
CA ARG A 274 33.73 -18.82 -6.11
C ARG A 274 34.25 -18.89 -4.69
N ILE A 275 33.36 -18.72 -3.69
CA ILE A 275 33.71 -18.88 -2.27
C ILE A 275 34.23 -20.27 -1.97
N VAL A 276 33.57 -21.33 -2.47
CA VAL A 276 34.02 -22.72 -2.29
C VAL A 276 35.41 -22.92 -2.91
N ASN A 277 35.60 -22.43 -4.14
CA ASN A 277 36.91 -22.53 -4.84
C ASN A 277 38.02 -21.76 -4.11
N LEU A 278 37.72 -20.57 -3.58
CA LEU A 278 38.67 -19.77 -2.80
C LEU A 278 39.06 -20.46 -1.49
N LYS A 279 38.10 -21.04 -0.78
CA LYS A 279 38.37 -21.83 0.43
C LYS A 279 39.33 -22.99 0.12
N GLN A 280 39.10 -23.69 -0.98
CA GLN A 280 40.00 -24.77 -1.41
C GLN A 280 41.39 -24.23 -1.77
N LYS A 281 41.49 -23.13 -2.54
CA LYS A 281 42.77 -22.49 -2.90
C LYS A 281 43.55 -22.04 -1.67
N VAL A 282 42.90 -21.46 -0.66
CA VAL A 282 43.58 -21.09 0.61
C VAL A 282 44.21 -22.31 1.27
N LEU A 283 43.50 -23.44 1.35
CA LEU A 283 44.02 -24.68 1.91
C LEU A 283 45.19 -25.22 1.07
N ASP A 284 45.10 -25.19 -0.25
CA ASP A 284 46.16 -25.67 -1.16
C ASP A 284 47.42 -24.79 -1.04
N TYR A 285 47.29 -23.47 -1.01
CA TYR A 285 48.41 -22.55 -0.81
C TYR A 285 49.08 -22.73 0.56
N GLN A 286 48.30 -22.99 1.62
CA GLN A 286 48.87 -23.35 2.91
C GLN A 286 49.70 -24.61 2.86
N ARG A 287 49.18 -25.71 2.28
CA ARG A 287 49.88 -26.99 2.11
C ARG A 287 51.14 -26.83 1.28
N LEU A 288 51.08 -26.07 0.17
CA LEU A 288 52.24 -25.82 -0.70
C LEU A 288 53.32 -24.99 -0.02
N LYS A 289 52.92 -23.99 0.79
CA LYS A 289 53.81 -23.19 1.61
C LYS A 289 54.55 -24.04 2.64
N GLU A 290 53.86 -24.96 3.32
CA GLU A 290 54.42 -25.85 4.32
C GLU A 290 55.40 -26.86 3.72
N LYS A 291 55.13 -27.36 2.50
CA LYS A 291 55.98 -28.33 1.80
C LYS A 291 57.20 -27.70 1.15
N SER A 292 57.23 -26.41 0.92
CA SER A 292 58.33 -25.74 0.21
C SER A 292 59.48 -25.40 1.16
N ARG A 293 60.72 -25.62 0.72
CA ARG A 293 61.96 -25.20 1.40
C ARG A 293 62.59 -23.95 0.77
N ASN A 294 62.12 -23.50 -0.39
CA ASN A 294 62.62 -22.32 -1.07
C ASN A 294 61.95 -21.04 -0.57
N PRO A 295 62.73 -20.06 0.00
CA PRO A 295 62.15 -18.82 0.57
C PRO A 295 61.32 -18.01 -0.45
N GLY A 296 61.74 -17.92 -1.72
CA GLY A 296 61.02 -17.20 -2.76
C GLY A 296 59.67 -17.86 -3.10
N THR A 297 59.63 -19.21 -3.10
CA THR A 297 58.39 -19.96 -3.31
C THR A 297 57.43 -19.82 -2.14
N ILE A 298 57.94 -19.83 -0.92
CA ILE A 298 57.15 -19.59 0.31
C ILE A 298 56.53 -18.21 0.25
N GLN A 299 57.31 -17.17 -0.11
CA GLN A 299 56.82 -15.80 -0.19
C GLN A 299 55.73 -15.66 -1.29
N LYS A 300 55.90 -16.32 -2.43
CA LYS A 300 54.87 -16.36 -3.49
C LYS A 300 53.56 -16.97 -3.00
N PHE A 301 53.61 -18.15 -2.36
CA PHE A 301 52.41 -18.80 -1.83
C PHE A 301 51.75 -18.01 -0.70
N LYS A 302 52.51 -17.34 0.16
CA LYS A 302 52.01 -16.44 1.18
C LYS A 302 51.23 -15.27 0.57
N ARG A 303 51.74 -14.68 -0.50
CA ARG A 303 51.04 -13.60 -1.22
C ARG A 303 49.74 -14.10 -1.85
N LEU A 304 49.73 -15.23 -2.55
CA LEU A 304 48.54 -15.83 -3.16
C LEU A 304 47.50 -16.26 -2.12
N GLU A 305 47.96 -16.78 -0.97
CA GLU A 305 47.08 -17.10 0.15
C GLU A 305 46.40 -15.85 0.68
N ASN A 306 47.15 -14.75 0.89
CA ASN A 306 46.58 -13.49 1.39
C ASN A 306 45.59 -12.89 0.37
N GLU A 307 45.91 -12.85 -0.91
CA GLU A 307 44.98 -12.39 -1.97
C GLU A 307 43.68 -13.20 -1.95
N ALA A 308 43.77 -14.54 -1.87
CA ALA A 308 42.62 -15.42 -1.82
C ALA A 308 41.79 -15.23 -0.51
N ARG A 309 42.44 -14.94 0.63
CA ARG A 309 41.77 -14.66 1.91
C ARG A 309 41.02 -13.32 1.87
N THR A 310 41.63 -12.29 1.28
CA THR A 310 41.00 -10.98 1.14
C THR A 310 39.73 -11.07 0.27
N GLU A 311 39.85 -11.69 -0.93
CA GLU A 311 38.70 -11.94 -1.81
C GLU A 311 37.64 -12.80 -1.12
N LEU A 312 38.04 -13.85 -0.39
CA LEU A 312 37.13 -14.71 0.37
C LEU A 312 36.39 -13.94 1.47
N ALA A 313 37.05 -13.02 2.19
CA ALA A 313 36.43 -12.20 3.21
C ALA A 313 35.38 -11.27 2.60
N GLU A 314 35.75 -10.54 1.54
CA GLU A 314 34.84 -9.65 0.80
C GLU A 314 33.59 -10.38 0.30
N LEU A 315 33.75 -11.54 -0.34
CA LEU A 315 32.62 -12.32 -0.86
C LEU A 315 31.78 -12.99 0.25
N SER A 316 32.42 -13.31 1.40
CA SER A 316 31.71 -13.93 2.53
C SER A 316 30.88 -12.94 3.35
N GLU A 317 31.18 -11.64 3.27
CA GLU A 317 30.37 -10.56 3.88
C GLU A 317 29.13 -10.23 3.06
N MET A 318 29.04 -10.68 1.81
CA MET A 318 27.88 -10.44 0.97
C MET A 318 26.64 -11.18 1.52
N GLU A 319 25.61 -10.42 1.85
CA GLU A 319 24.34 -11.00 2.26
C GLU A 319 23.67 -11.75 1.11
N LYS A 320 23.04 -12.88 1.45
CA LYS A 320 22.27 -13.65 0.48
C LYS A 320 21.06 -12.85 0.02
N PRO A 321 20.94 -12.54 -1.28
CA PRO A 321 19.81 -11.77 -1.78
C PRO A 321 18.51 -12.55 -1.59
N THR A 322 17.43 -11.83 -1.31
CA THR A 322 16.08 -12.38 -1.27
C THR A 322 15.24 -11.76 -2.37
N PHE A 323 14.42 -12.58 -3.02
CA PHE A 323 13.60 -12.15 -4.15
C PHE A 323 12.14 -12.45 -3.91
N TRP A 324 11.28 -11.60 -4.45
CA TRP A 324 9.86 -11.87 -4.61
C TRP A 324 9.53 -11.84 -6.10
N ILE A 325 8.84 -12.87 -6.56
CA ILE A 325 8.24 -12.98 -7.89
C ILE A 325 6.80 -13.38 -7.65
N ASP A 326 5.87 -12.81 -8.37
CA ASP A 326 4.46 -13.19 -8.35
C ASP A 326 4.28 -14.67 -8.76
N LYS A 327 3.21 -15.30 -8.31
CA LYS A 327 2.99 -16.74 -8.51
C LYS A 327 2.76 -17.12 -9.96
N GLU A 328 2.16 -16.25 -10.77
CA GLU A 328 1.95 -16.49 -12.19
C GLU A 328 3.28 -16.53 -12.93
N SER A 329 4.15 -15.56 -12.66
CA SER A 329 5.52 -15.55 -13.21
C SER A 329 6.38 -16.72 -12.69
N VAL A 330 6.21 -17.14 -11.43
CA VAL A 330 6.85 -18.37 -10.91
C VAL A 330 6.40 -19.61 -11.69
N GLY A 331 5.10 -19.69 -12.02
CA GLY A 331 4.56 -20.79 -12.83
C GLY A 331 5.11 -20.86 -14.27
N GLN A 332 5.63 -19.76 -14.79
CA GLN A 332 6.27 -19.65 -16.09
C GLN A 332 7.77 -20.00 -16.07
N LEU A 333 8.39 -20.11 -14.88
CA LEU A 333 9.79 -20.52 -14.75
C LEU A 333 9.95 -22.00 -15.13
N ASP A 334 11.12 -22.33 -15.71
CA ASP A 334 11.50 -23.74 -15.86
C ASP A 334 11.68 -24.41 -14.49
N TYR A 335 11.51 -25.73 -14.44
CA TYR A 335 11.55 -26.51 -13.19
C TYR A 335 12.79 -26.24 -12.34
N LYS A 336 13.97 -26.12 -12.96
CA LYS A 336 15.22 -25.85 -12.25
C LYS A 336 15.27 -24.46 -11.65
N SER A 337 14.76 -23.47 -12.37
CA SER A 337 14.66 -22.09 -11.88
C SER A 337 13.62 -21.95 -10.75
N ALA A 338 12.51 -22.65 -10.85
CA ALA A 338 11.47 -22.66 -9.80
C ALA A 338 11.99 -23.34 -8.50
N GLU A 339 12.69 -24.47 -8.61
CA GLU A 339 13.33 -25.13 -7.45
C GLU A 339 14.39 -24.24 -6.79
N ARG A 340 15.21 -23.57 -7.60
CA ARG A 340 16.22 -22.62 -7.11
C ARG A 340 15.57 -21.41 -6.43
N TYR A 341 14.50 -20.86 -7.02
CA TYR A 341 13.79 -19.74 -6.45
C TYR A 341 13.32 -20.03 -5.01
N GLY A 342 12.93 -21.24 -4.69
CA GLY A 342 12.60 -21.65 -3.32
C GLY A 342 13.69 -21.34 -2.28
N LYS A 343 14.98 -21.37 -2.69
CA LYS A 343 16.13 -21.06 -1.81
C LYS A 343 16.34 -19.54 -1.61
N PHE A 344 15.86 -18.72 -2.54
CA PHE A 344 16.05 -17.28 -2.57
C PHE A 344 14.73 -16.50 -2.32
N LYS A 345 13.61 -17.20 -2.18
CA LYS A 345 12.31 -16.59 -1.96
C LYS A 345 12.34 -15.75 -0.70
N SER A 346 11.91 -14.48 -0.80
CA SER A 346 11.69 -13.61 0.35
C SER A 346 10.73 -14.28 1.34
N ARG A 347 10.99 -14.12 2.63
CA ARG A 347 10.02 -14.56 3.63
C ARG A 347 8.70 -13.82 3.42
N ASN A 348 7.60 -14.55 3.40
CA ASN A 348 6.26 -14.00 3.36
C ASN A 348 5.46 -14.56 4.53
N ILE A 349 4.29 -13.95 4.81
CA ILE A 349 3.36 -14.50 5.80
C ILE A 349 3.02 -15.95 5.43
N ARG A 350 2.87 -16.80 6.44
CA ARG A 350 2.49 -18.20 6.24
C ARG A 350 1.07 -18.38 6.74
N LEU A 351 0.15 -18.55 5.80
CA LEU A 351 -1.25 -18.83 6.11
C LEU A 351 -1.46 -20.34 6.09
N SER A 352 -1.90 -20.87 7.21
CA SER A 352 -2.28 -22.29 7.34
C SER A 352 -3.78 -22.36 7.53
N MET A 353 -4.49 -22.83 6.52
CA MET A 353 -5.92 -23.14 6.56
C MET A 353 -6.09 -24.64 6.43
N LYS A 354 -7.01 -25.22 7.17
CA LYS A 354 -7.31 -26.65 7.04
C LYS A 354 -8.12 -26.88 5.77
N ASP A 355 -7.71 -27.86 4.98
CA ASP A 355 -8.53 -28.38 3.90
C ASP A 355 -9.72 -29.13 4.53
N ALA A 356 -10.94 -28.61 4.35
CA ALA A 356 -12.12 -29.33 4.76
C ALA A 356 -12.39 -30.47 3.74
N SER A 357 -12.48 -31.69 4.21
CA SER A 357 -12.55 -32.87 3.37
C SER A 357 -13.94 -33.21 2.82
N SER A 358 -14.96 -32.38 3.10
CA SER A 358 -16.33 -32.63 2.60
C SER A 358 -16.99 -31.34 2.11
N ARG A 359 -17.40 -31.33 0.84
CA ARG A 359 -18.37 -30.38 0.34
C ARG A 359 -19.76 -30.82 0.80
N SER A 360 -20.18 -30.38 1.97
CA SER A 360 -21.58 -30.53 2.37
C SER A 360 -22.41 -29.46 1.68
N GLN A 361 -23.64 -29.76 1.28
CA GLN A 361 -24.58 -28.76 0.78
C GLN A 361 -25.23 -27.97 1.93
N HIS A 362 -24.59 -27.92 3.08
CA HIS A 362 -25.11 -27.29 4.27
C HIS A 362 -25.13 -25.76 4.08
N VAL A 363 -26.30 -25.15 4.35
CA VAL A 363 -26.47 -23.71 4.29
C VAL A 363 -25.94 -23.09 5.57
N LEU A 364 -24.94 -22.22 5.45
CA LEU A 364 -24.31 -21.54 6.58
C LEU A 364 -24.94 -20.16 6.84
N VAL A 365 -25.28 -19.46 5.76
CA VAL A 365 -25.93 -18.14 5.84
C VAL A 365 -27.08 -18.11 4.84
N ARG A 366 -28.24 -17.69 5.28
CA ARG A 366 -29.39 -17.39 4.43
C ARG A 366 -29.99 -16.05 4.80
N ALA A 367 -30.22 -15.21 3.81
CA ALA A 367 -30.97 -13.96 3.93
C ALA A 367 -32.04 -13.96 2.85
N GLU A 368 -33.30 -13.71 3.21
CA GLU A 368 -34.44 -13.75 2.30
C GLU A 368 -35.20 -12.43 2.36
N ASN A 369 -35.26 -11.70 1.21
CA ASN A 369 -35.96 -10.41 1.03
C ASN A 369 -35.63 -9.38 2.12
N VAL A 370 -34.34 -9.28 2.42
CA VAL A 370 -33.82 -8.49 3.53
C VAL A 370 -33.77 -7.01 3.18
N ALA A 371 -34.40 -6.18 4.04
CA ALA A 371 -34.23 -4.72 4.02
C ALA A 371 -33.61 -4.27 5.35
N VAL A 372 -32.50 -3.51 5.23
CA VAL A 372 -31.75 -3.02 6.39
C VAL A 372 -31.55 -1.51 6.30
N GLY A 373 -31.58 -0.87 7.45
CA GLY A 373 -31.31 0.57 7.56
C GLY A 373 -30.72 0.98 8.90
N ILE A 374 -30.55 2.28 9.09
CA ILE A 374 -30.05 2.89 10.33
C ILE A 374 -31.05 3.98 10.73
N GLY A 375 -31.61 3.88 11.95
CA GLY A 375 -32.70 4.76 12.41
C GLY A 375 -33.92 4.61 11.49
N GLU A 376 -34.39 5.68 10.87
CA GLU A 376 -35.51 5.67 9.92
C GLU A 376 -35.09 5.52 8.45
N ARG A 377 -33.80 5.54 8.17
CA ARG A 377 -33.25 5.47 6.80
C ARG A 377 -32.98 4.03 6.39
N ILE A 378 -33.73 3.54 5.41
CA ILE A 378 -33.43 2.27 4.73
C ILE A 378 -32.22 2.49 3.83
N LEU A 379 -31.25 1.59 3.90
CA LEU A 379 -30.03 1.59 3.09
C LEU A 379 -30.19 0.75 1.82
N PHE A 380 -30.81 -0.41 1.94
CA PHE A 380 -31.10 -1.31 0.82
C PHE A 380 -32.28 -2.23 1.14
N GLU A 381 -32.89 -2.77 0.09
CA GLU A 381 -34.06 -3.67 0.14
C GLU A 381 -33.83 -4.88 -0.76
N ASP A 382 -34.65 -5.91 -0.61
CA ASP A 382 -34.72 -7.12 -1.45
C ASP A 382 -33.40 -7.90 -1.60
N VAL A 383 -32.54 -7.88 -0.56
CA VAL A 383 -31.30 -8.63 -0.58
C VAL A 383 -31.55 -10.10 -0.26
N ASN A 384 -31.05 -10.97 -1.15
CA ASN A 384 -31.16 -12.42 -1.03
C ASN A 384 -29.76 -13.06 -1.06
N ILE A 385 -29.42 -13.85 -0.03
CA ILE A 385 -28.16 -14.58 0.13
C ILE A 385 -28.48 -16.03 0.47
N ASP A 386 -27.87 -16.98 -0.23
CA ASP A 386 -27.84 -18.42 0.12
C ASP A 386 -26.38 -18.88 -0.02
N LEU A 387 -25.65 -18.86 1.12
CA LEU A 387 -24.24 -19.21 1.18
C LEU A 387 -24.07 -20.58 1.83
N ARG A 388 -23.47 -21.48 1.06
CA ARG A 388 -23.21 -22.87 1.47
C ARG A 388 -21.74 -23.12 1.67
N GLU A 389 -21.41 -24.18 2.39
CA GLU A 389 -20.04 -24.63 2.58
C GLU A 389 -19.33 -24.83 1.22
N GLY A 390 -18.12 -24.28 1.08
CA GLY A 390 -17.34 -24.31 -0.15
C GLY A 390 -17.75 -23.30 -1.24
N GLU A 391 -18.72 -22.41 -0.96
CA GLU A 391 -19.10 -21.34 -1.86
C GLU A 391 -18.49 -20.00 -1.44
N ALA A 392 -18.33 -19.10 -2.42
CA ALA A 392 -17.97 -17.71 -2.17
C ALA A 392 -19.09 -16.77 -2.65
N ILE A 393 -19.39 -15.74 -1.87
CA ILE A 393 -20.32 -14.67 -2.24
C ILE A 393 -19.62 -13.32 -2.05
N GLU A 394 -19.64 -12.54 -3.12
CA GLU A 394 -19.23 -11.13 -3.12
C GLU A 394 -20.42 -10.23 -2.80
N ILE A 395 -20.31 -9.38 -1.77
CA ILE A 395 -21.24 -8.27 -1.57
C ILE A 395 -20.66 -7.07 -2.30
N ARG A 396 -21.36 -6.60 -3.34
CA ARG A 396 -20.95 -5.48 -4.18
C ARG A 396 -21.86 -4.29 -4.00
N GLY A 397 -21.31 -3.11 -4.03
CA GLY A 397 -22.04 -1.84 -3.94
C GLY A 397 -21.11 -0.68 -3.68
N ARG A 398 -21.62 0.54 -3.86
CA ARG A 398 -20.86 1.77 -3.61
C ARG A 398 -20.51 1.93 -2.13
N ASN A 399 -19.58 2.83 -1.81
CA ASN A 399 -19.32 3.19 -0.43
C ASN A 399 -20.59 3.83 0.19
N GLY A 400 -20.89 3.46 1.43
CA GLY A 400 -22.12 3.92 2.08
C GLY A 400 -23.41 3.18 1.69
N ALA A 401 -23.37 2.24 0.73
CA ALA A 401 -24.53 1.42 0.36
C ALA A 401 -24.97 0.43 1.46
N GLY A 402 -24.16 0.27 2.52
CA GLY A 402 -24.52 -0.59 3.65
C GLY A 402 -23.86 -1.97 3.65
N LYS A 403 -22.75 -2.18 2.88
CA LYS A 403 -22.02 -3.47 2.83
C LYS A 403 -21.62 -3.98 4.20
N THR A 404 -20.87 -3.19 4.97
CA THR A 404 -20.48 -3.50 6.35
C THR A 404 -21.69 -3.64 7.28
N THR A 405 -22.76 -2.88 7.03
CA THR A 405 -24.02 -2.97 7.78
C THR A 405 -24.68 -4.33 7.56
N LEU A 406 -24.75 -4.81 6.31
CA LEU A 406 -25.27 -6.14 5.99
C LEU A 406 -24.45 -7.24 6.67
N ILE A 407 -23.10 -7.15 6.58
CA ILE A 407 -22.21 -8.09 7.27
C ILE A 407 -22.51 -8.14 8.77
N ARG A 408 -22.62 -6.98 9.42
CA ARG A 408 -22.94 -6.92 10.87
C ARG A 408 -24.30 -7.51 11.19
N MET A 409 -25.32 -7.29 10.36
CA MET A 409 -26.65 -7.90 10.53
C MET A 409 -26.60 -9.43 10.38
N ILE A 410 -25.84 -9.95 9.42
CA ILE A 410 -25.64 -11.40 9.26
C ILE A 410 -24.97 -11.98 10.49
N LEU A 411 -23.89 -11.37 10.98
CA LEU A 411 -23.17 -11.80 12.17
C LEU A 411 -24.03 -11.73 13.44
N ALA A 412 -24.96 -10.80 13.51
CA ALA A 412 -25.95 -10.67 14.60
C ALA A 412 -27.17 -11.58 14.40
N SER A 413 -27.21 -12.44 13.37
CA SER A 413 -28.39 -13.27 13.00
C SER A 413 -29.69 -12.47 12.93
N GLY A 414 -29.65 -11.30 12.30
CA GLY A 414 -30.81 -10.41 12.15
C GLY A 414 -31.25 -9.67 13.41
N LYS A 415 -30.54 -9.82 14.53
CA LYS A 415 -30.89 -9.12 15.78
C LYS A 415 -30.40 -7.68 15.75
N SER A 416 -31.32 -6.74 15.95
CA SER A 416 -30.99 -5.33 16.14
C SER A 416 -30.43 -5.09 17.54
N PHE A 417 -29.53 -4.10 17.67
CA PHE A 417 -28.98 -3.65 18.95
C PHE A 417 -29.04 -2.11 19.03
N ASP A 418 -29.09 -1.57 20.24
CA ASP A 418 -29.25 -0.13 20.47
C ASP A 418 -28.20 0.70 19.69
N GLY A 419 -28.69 1.61 18.85
CA GLY A 419 -27.86 2.47 18.01
C GLY A 419 -27.23 1.76 16.79
N GLY A 420 -27.55 0.49 16.57
CA GLY A 420 -27.08 -0.32 15.45
C GLY A 420 -28.02 -0.36 14.25
N PRO A 421 -27.71 -1.21 13.27
CA PRO A 421 -28.58 -1.44 12.12
C PRO A 421 -29.89 -2.10 12.53
N VAL A 422 -30.97 -1.78 11.79
CA VAL A 422 -32.32 -2.28 12.00
C VAL A 422 -32.73 -3.12 10.79
N LEU A 423 -33.27 -4.31 11.06
CA LEU A 423 -33.91 -5.15 10.06
C LEU A 423 -35.37 -4.68 9.89
N TYR A 424 -35.72 -4.18 8.72
CA TYR A 424 -37.06 -3.69 8.40
C TYR A 424 -37.96 -4.77 7.84
N SER A 425 -37.43 -5.66 7.02
CA SER A 425 -38.13 -6.81 6.45
C SER A 425 -37.17 -7.96 6.17
N GLY A 426 -37.73 -9.15 5.94
CA GLY A 426 -37.01 -10.36 5.63
C GLY A 426 -36.48 -11.08 6.85
N ASP A 427 -35.83 -12.20 6.61
CA ASP A 427 -35.24 -13.06 7.60
C ASP A 427 -33.76 -13.31 7.34
N ILE A 428 -32.96 -13.32 8.40
CA ILE A 428 -31.54 -13.66 8.33
C ILE A 428 -31.27 -14.87 9.23
N PHE A 429 -30.78 -15.95 8.61
CA PHE A 429 -30.33 -17.15 9.30
C PHE A 429 -28.82 -17.28 9.19
N LEU A 430 -28.17 -17.50 10.32
CA LEU A 430 -26.76 -17.87 10.45
C LEU A 430 -26.72 -19.14 11.30
N ASP A 431 -26.06 -20.19 10.79
CA ASP A 431 -25.92 -21.42 11.54
C ASP A 431 -25.21 -21.18 12.88
N PRO A 432 -25.87 -21.47 14.02
CA PRO A 432 -25.31 -21.18 15.34
C PRO A 432 -24.11 -22.08 15.71
N GLN A 433 -23.85 -23.14 14.96
CA GLN A 433 -22.72 -24.05 15.19
C GLN A 433 -21.50 -23.74 14.33
N VAL A 434 -21.64 -22.81 13.38
CA VAL A 434 -20.54 -22.47 12.47
C VAL A 434 -19.45 -21.65 13.18
N ARG A 435 -18.20 -22.04 13.01
CA ARG A 435 -17.06 -21.25 13.46
C ARG A 435 -16.76 -20.18 12.41
N ILE A 436 -16.84 -18.93 12.82
CA ILE A 436 -16.70 -17.77 11.95
C ILE A 436 -15.33 -17.11 12.17
N GLY A 437 -14.64 -16.82 11.10
CA GLY A 437 -13.47 -15.94 11.08
C GLY A 437 -13.84 -14.62 10.43
N VAL A 438 -13.66 -13.51 11.14
CA VAL A 438 -13.98 -12.17 10.62
C VAL A 438 -12.69 -11.38 10.43
N TYR A 439 -12.55 -10.79 9.25
CA TYR A 439 -11.58 -9.73 8.96
C TYR A 439 -12.34 -8.40 8.88
N GLU A 440 -12.14 -7.55 9.87
CA GLU A 440 -12.82 -6.26 9.98
C GLU A 440 -11.94 -5.11 9.48
N GLN A 441 -12.54 -3.99 9.07
CA GLN A 441 -11.80 -2.79 8.67
C GLN A 441 -10.98 -2.18 9.82
N GLU A 442 -11.51 -2.23 11.04
CA GLU A 442 -10.88 -1.68 12.23
C GLU A 442 -10.64 -2.77 13.28
N ILE A 443 -9.57 -2.63 14.03
CA ILE A 443 -9.27 -3.52 15.14
C ILE A 443 -10.11 -3.09 16.35
N ASP A 444 -10.71 -4.06 17.03
CA ASP A 444 -11.46 -3.85 18.26
C ASP A 444 -10.60 -3.09 19.30
N GLU A 445 -11.17 -2.00 19.83
CA GLU A 445 -10.50 -1.11 20.79
C GLU A 445 -9.94 -1.85 22.01
N ARG A 446 -10.57 -2.98 22.39
CA ARG A 446 -10.15 -3.83 23.51
C ARG A 446 -8.71 -4.33 23.42
N TYR A 447 -8.15 -4.39 22.21
CA TYR A 447 -6.80 -4.89 21.96
C TYR A 447 -5.78 -3.78 21.72
N LEU A 448 -6.21 -2.55 21.41
CA LEU A 448 -5.33 -1.48 20.95
C LEU A 448 -4.28 -1.05 21.97
N SER A 449 -4.61 -1.08 23.26
CA SER A 449 -3.68 -0.68 24.34
C SER A 449 -2.69 -1.78 24.73
N ASP A 450 -2.98 -3.03 24.37
CA ASP A 450 -2.16 -4.17 24.78
C ASP A 450 -0.93 -4.34 23.86
N PRO A 451 0.24 -4.76 24.39
CA PRO A 451 1.33 -5.27 23.58
C PRO A 451 0.86 -6.40 22.68
N LEU A 452 1.42 -6.49 21.45
CA LEU A 452 0.99 -7.47 20.44
C LEU A 452 0.88 -8.91 20.98
N GLU A 453 1.86 -9.34 21.76
CA GLU A 453 1.86 -10.68 22.39
C GLU A 453 0.64 -10.89 23.29
N LYS A 454 0.35 -9.92 24.17
CA LYS A 454 -0.80 -9.98 25.07
C LYS A 454 -2.12 -9.84 24.31
N ALA A 455 -2.16 -9.05 23.24
CA ALA A 455 -3.34 -8.94 22.40
C ALA A 455 -3.68 -10.27 21.74
N ILE A 456 -2.66 -11.04 21.27
CA ILE A 456 -2.86 -12.40 20.73
C ILE A 456 -3.36 -13.36 21.83
N GLU A 457 -2.75 -13.35 23.01
CA GLU A 457 -3.17 -14.18 24.12
C GLU A 457 -4.63 -13.91 24.52
N LYS A 458 -4.99 -12.63 24.72
CA LYS A 458 -6.33 -12.18 25.05
C LYS A 458 -7.36 -12.52 23.98
N LEU A 459 -6.96 -12.44 22.70
CA LEU A 459 -7.77 -12.86 21.57
C LEU A 459 -8.14 -14.35 21.65
N TYR A 460 -7.15 -15.22 21.87
CA TYR A 460 -7.40 -16.66 21.99
C TYR A 460 -8.26 -16.98 23.21
N MET A 461 -7.97 -16.36 24.36
CA MET A 461 -8.78 -16.52 25.58
C MET A 461 -10.23 -16.05 25.39
N SER A 462 -10.47 -14.97 24.66
CA SER A 462 -11.83 -14.47 24.39
C SER A 462 -12.68 -15.41 23.53
N ARG A 463 -12.05 -16.43 22.93
CA ARG A 463 -12.67 -17.48 22.12
C ARG A 463 -12.64 -18.86 22.79
N ASP A 464 -12.37 -18.89 24.08
CA ASP A 464 -12.20 -20.13 24.87
C ASP A 464 -11.11 -21.08 24.31
N LEU A 465 -10.08 -20.49 23.66
CA LEU A 465 -8.93 -21.20 23.12
C LEU A 465 -7.72 -21.00 24.01
N SER A 466 -7.03 -22.09 24.35
CA SER A 466 -5.72 -22.00 25.02
C SER A 466 -4.60 -21.80 24.00
N ILE A 467 -3.64 -20.93 24.32
CA ILE A 467 -2.46 -20.74 23.50
C ILE A 467 -1.20 -20.76 24.37
N SER A 468 -0.16 -21.44 23.91
CA SER A 468 1.13 -21.47 24.59
C SER A 468 2.06 -20.36 24.06
N ASP A 469 3.00 -19.90 24.90
CA ASP A 469 4.03 -18.93 24.50
C ASP A 469 4.79 -19.38 23.25
N THR A 470 5.06 -20.68 23.14
CA THR A 470 5.72 -21.24 21.94
C THR A 470 4.88 -21.03 20.70
N LYS A 471 3.57 -21.21 20.79
CA LYS A 471 2.64 -20.98 19.66
C LYS A 471 2.54 -19.50 19.31
N ILE A 472 2.52 -18.62 20.31
CA ILE A 472 2.54 -17.16 20.07
C ILE A 472 3.82 -16.77 19.32
N ARG A 473 4.99 -17.24 19.76
CA ARG A 473 6.26 -16.98 19.05
C ARG A 473 6.26 -17.52 17.63
N GLN A 474 5.70 -18.70 17.42
CA GLN A 474 5.54 -19.27 16.07
C GLN A 474 4.64 -18.39 15.20
N LEU A 475 3.49 -17.93 15.70
CA LEU A 475 2.60 -17.02 14.98
C LEU A 475 3.31 -15.72 14.63
N LEU A 476 4.02 -15.12 15.59
CA LEU A 476 4.78 -13.88 15.34
C LEU A 476 5.81 -14.09 14.22
N ALA A 477 6.52 -15.21 14.20
CA ALA A 477 7.49 -15.53 13.16
C ALA A 477 6.82 -15.81 11.80
N ASP A 478 5.71 -16.57 11.78
CA ASP A 478 4.96 -16.92 10.57
C ASP A 478 4.33 -15.68 9.91
N TYR A 479 3.94 -14.68 10.72
CA TYR A 479 3.39 -13.41 10.25
C TYR A 479 4.41 -12.28 10.18
N LEU A 480 5.71 -12.59 10.22
CA LEU A 480 6.82 -11.66 10.04
C LEU A 480 6.85 -10.49 11.04
N PHE A 481 6.46 -10.70 12.26
CA PHE A 481 6.68 -9.75 13.34
C PHE A 481 8.08 -9.91 13.90
N THR A 482 8.66 -8.79 14.31
CA THR A 482 9.98 -8.74 14.96
C THR A 482 9.85 -8.84 16.48
N ASP A 483 10.95 -9.10 17.18
CA ASP A 483 10.96 -9.08 18.66
C ASP A 483 10.60 -7.69 19.23
N ALA A 484 10.92 -6.61 18.52
CA ALA A 484 10.51 -5.26 18.89
C ALA A 484 8.99 -5.07 18.76
N ASP A 485 8.37 -5.62 17.71
CA ASP A 485 6.92 -5.53 17.50
C ASP A 485 6.15 -6.25 18.62
N ARG A 486 6.71 -7.34 19.14
CA ARG A 486 6.10 -8.18 20.18
C ARG A 486 5.67 -7.38 21.41
N MET A 487 6.51 -6.45 21.84
CA MET A 487 6.30 -5.62 23.04
C MET A 487 5.62 -4.28 22.71
N THR A 488 5.38 -4.00 21.45
CA THR A 488 4.77 -2.74 21.00
C THR A 488 3.25 -2.81 21.17
N PRO A 489 2.60 -1.79 21.75
CA PRO A 489 1.15 -1.69 21.79
C PRO A 489 0.54 -1.73 20.40
N LEU A 490 -0.58 -2.47 20.23
CA LEU A 490 -1.21 -2.69 18.94
C LEU A 490 -1.60 -1.37 18.24
N ALA A 491 -1.99 -0.35 19.02
CA ALA A 491 -2.29 0.99 18.50
C ALA A 491 -1.11 1.63 17.75
N ARG A 492 0.12 1.36 18.17
CA ARG A 492 1.35 1.95 17.60
C ARG A 492 1.93 1.17 16.42
N LEU A 493 1.37 0.01 16.11
CA LEU A 493 1.79 -0.78 14.95
C LEU A 493 1.36 -0.11 13.65
N SER A 494 2.13 -0.33 12.59
CA SER A 494 1.80 0.14 11.24
C SER A 494 0.51 -0.51 10.72
N GLY A 495 -0.13 0.11 9.70
CA GLY A 495 -1.33 -0.45 9.07
C GLY A 495 -1.14 -1.89 8.60
N GLY A 496 -0.02 -2.19 7.94
CA GLY A 496 0.29 -3.56 7.50
C GLY A 496 0.54 -4.55 8.65
N GLN A 497 1.10 -4.11 9.78
CA GLN A 497 1.23 -4.94 10.97
C GLN A 497 -0.14 -5.21 11.61
N LYS A 498 -0.99 -4.21 11.66
CA LYS A 498 -2.37 -4.34 12.13
C LYS A 498 -3.18 -5.32 11.27
N ALA A 499 -3.05 -5.22 9.94
CA ALA A 499 -3.68 -6.15 9.01
C ALA A 499 -3.23 -7.60 9.24
N ARG A 500 -1.94 -7.83 9.50
CA ARG A 500 -1.43 -9.18 9.84
C ARG A 500 -1.97 -9.71 11.16
N PHE A 501 -2.16 -8.85 12.18
CA PHE A 501 -2.84 -9.23 13.42
C PHE A 501 -4.31 -9.63 13.16
N GLN A 502 -5.03 -8.91 12.30
CA GLN A 502 -6.39 -9.26 11.91
C GLN A 502 -6.48 -10.60 11.20
N ILE A 503 -5.50 -10.94 10.35
CA ILE A 503 -5.43 -12.27 9.75
C ILE A 503 -5.22 -13.36 10.83
N ILE A 504 -4.35 -13.13 11.82
CA ILE A 504 -4.19 -14.03 12.97
C ILE A 504 -5.54 -14.20 13.69
N SER A 505 -6.23 -13.09 13.96
CA SER A 505 -7.54 -13.09 14.57
C SER A 505 -8.55 -13.91 13.77
N MET A 506 -8.66 -13.64 12.48
CA MET A 506 -9.58 -14.33 11.58
C MET A 506 -9.40 -15.87 11.61
N LEU A 507 -8.16 -16.34 11.66
CA LEU A 507 -7.84 -17.76 11.55
C LEU A 507 -7.70 -18.49 12.89
N ALA A 508 -7.86 -17.80 14.02
CA ALA A 508 -7.55 -18.36 15.35
C ALA A 508 -8.36 -19.61 15.74
N ASN A 509 -9.61 -19.74 15.28
CA ASN A 509 -10.53 -20.82 15.65
C ASN A 509 -10.82 -21.84 14.54
N ASP A 510 -9.94 -21.97 13.55
CA ASP A 510 -10.16 -22.83 12.37
C ASP A 510 -11.58 -22.61 11.78
N PRO A 511 -11.89 -21.45 11.23
CA PRO A 511 -13.23 -21.08 10.80
C PRO A 511 -13.77 -21.99 9.68
N GLN A 512 -15.10 -22.10 9.58
CA GLN A 512 -15.83 -22.75 8.49
C GLN A 512 -16.47 -21.71 7.57
N LEU A 513 -16.68 -20.51 8.10
CA LEU A 513 -17.13 -19.33 7.36
C LEU A 513 -16.12 -18.19 7.56
N LEU A 514 -15.60 -17.66 6.48
CA LEU A 514 -14.81 -16.44 6.47
C LEU A 514 -15.68 -15.25 6.04
N VAL A 515 -15.65 -14.20 6.82
CA VAL A 515 -16.30 -12.92 6.50
C VAL A 515 -15.19 -11.87 6.37
N LEU A 516 -15.03 -11.32 5.15
CA LEU A 516 -13.92 -10.45 4.80
C LEU A 516 -14.46 -9.07 4.37
N ASP A 517 -14.12 -8.03 5.11
CA ASP A 517 -14.48 -6.66 4.77
C ASP A 517 -13.21 -5.90 4.37
N GLU A 518 -12.99 -5.72 3.04
CA GLU A 518 -11.81 -5.07 2.41
C GLU A 518 -10.46 -5.64 2.88
N PRO A 519 -10.19 -6.96 2.74
CA PRO A 519 -9.03 -7.60 3.34
C PRO A 519 -7.69 -7.25 2.66
N THR A 520 -7.72 -6.63 1.49
CA THR A 520 -6.51 -6.19 0.75
C THR A 520 -5.97 -4.86 1.23
N ASN A 521 -6.78 -4.06 1.94
CA ASN A 521 -6.37 -2.77 2.45
C ASN A 521 -5.19 -2.91 3.42
N HIS A 522 -4.19 -2.05 3.27
CA HIS A 522 -2.97 -2.00 4.09
C HIS A 522 -2.02 -3.21 3.97
N LEU A 523 -2.33 -4.20 3.16
CA LEU A 523 -1.40 -5.29 2.85
C LEU A 523 -0.47 -4.89 1.69
N ASP A 524 0.78 -5.36 1.73
CA ASP A 524 1.69 -5.25 0.59
C ASP A 524 1.39 -6.34 -0.46
N LEU A 525 1.83 -6.12 -1.70
CA LEU A 525 1.58 -7.04 -2.82
C LEU A 525 1.91 -8.52 -2.50
N PRO A 526 3.08 -8.85 -1.89
CA PRO A 526 3.36 -10.22 -1.49
C PRO A 526 2.35 -10.81 -0.49
N SER A 527 1.88 -9.99 0.46
CA SER A 527 0.90 -10.44 1.47
C SER A 527 -0.49 -10.62 0.87
N ILE A 528 -0.90 -9.74 -0.06
CA ILE A 528 -2.15 -9.90 -0.81
C ILE A 528 -2.13 -11.22 -1.59
N GLU A 529 -1.04 -11.51 -2.32
CA GLU A 529 -0.90 -12.75 -3.08
C GLU A 529 -0.96 -14.01 -2.23
N GLU A 530 -0.37 -13.97 -1.03
CA GLU A 530 -0.42 -15.10 -0.12
C GLU A 530 -1.84 -15.31 0.41
N LEU A 531 -2.54 -14.21 0.76
CA LEU A 531 -3.94 -14.23 1.17
C LEU A 531 -4.83 -14.81 0.05
N GLU A 532 -4.72 -14.29 -1.18
CA GLU A 532 -5.44 -14.80 -2.36
C GLU A 532 -5.23 -16.30 -2.54
N THR A 533 -3.99 -16.76 -2.40
CA THR A 533 -3.66 -18.17 -2.59
C THR A 533 -4.21 -19.05 -1.50
N ALA A 534 -4.17 -18.59 -0.26
CA ALA A 534 -4.72 -19.32 0.86
C ALA A 534 -6.24 -19.41 0.74
N LEU A 535 -6.91 -18.32 0.38
CA LEU A 535 -8.36 -18.28 0.17
C LEU A 535 -8.82 -19.13 -1.02
N ALA A 536 -8.07 -19.15 -2.13
CA ALA A 536 -8.38 -20.00 -3.28
C ALA A 536 -8.31 -21.51 -2.97
N LYS A 537 -7.57 -21.91 -1.94
CA LYS A 537 -7.50 -23.29 -1.45
C LYS A 537 -8.44 -23.57 -0.28
N TYR A 538 -9.05 -22.53 0.24
CA TYR A 538 -9.94 -22.66 1.39
C TYR A 538 -11.23 -23.36 0.97
N SER A 539 -11.61 -24.38 1.72
CA SER A 539 -12.74 -25.26 1.40
C SER A 539 -14.03 -24.91 2.15
N GLY A 540 -13.95 -23.97 3.11
CA GLY A 540 -15.11 -23.41 3.78
C GLY A 540 -15.82 -22.34 2.93
N ALA A 541 -16.83 -21.71 3.51
CA ALA A 541 -17.57 -20.63 2.84
C ALA A 541 -16.86 -19.28 3.01
N ILE A 542 -16.99 -18.41 2.00
CA ILE A 542 -16.44 -17.05 2.02
C ILE A 542 -17.54 -16.05 1.68
N LEU A 543 -17.76 -15.10 2.59
CA LEU A 543 -18.56 -13.91 2.34
C LEU A 543 -17.63 -12.71 2.34
N TYR A 544 -17.53 -11.96 1.23
CA TYR A 544 -16.52 -10.92 1.14
C TYR A 544 -16.98 -9.64 0.45
N VAL A 545 -16.34 -8.54 0.83
CA VAL A 545 -16.38 -7.25 0.18
C VAL A 545 -14.96 -6.91 -0.25
N SER A 546 -14.75 -6.53 -1.50
CA SER A 546 -13.47 -6.01 -1.98
C SER A 546 -13.63 -5.07 -3.17
N HIS A 547 -12.78 -4.04 -3.21
CA HIS A 547 -12.64 -3.13 -4.35
C HIS A 547 -11.42 -3.46 -5.23
N ASP A 548 -10.68 -4.52 -4.90
CA ASP A 548 -9.56 -5.05 -5.69
C ASP A 548 -10.07 -6.02 -6.76
N ASN A 549 -9.94 -5.64 -8.04
CA ASN A 549 -10.41 -6.46 -9.16
C ASN A 549 -9.69 -7.80 -9.26
N TYR A 550 -8.37 -7.83 -9.05
CA TYR A 550 -7.57 -9.08 -9.09
C TYR A 550 -7.98 -10.04 -7.97
N PHE A 551 -8.20 -9.51 -6.77
CA PHE A 551 -8.68 -10.30 -5.64
C PHE A 551 -10.05 -10.92 -5.93
N ARG A 552 -10.97 -10.14 -6.50
CA ARG A 552 -12.32 -10.59 -6.89
C ARG A 552 -12.28 -11.66 -7.96
N GLU A 553 -11.48 -11.46 -9.03
CA GLU A 553 -11.31 -12.46 -10.10
C GLU A 553 -10.72 -13.78 -9.56
N LYS A 554 -9.81 -13.71 -8.61
CA LYS A 554 -9.13 -14.87 -8.02
C LYS A 554 -10.03 -15.69 -7.11
N LEU A 555 -10.86 -15.04 -6.30
CA LEU A 555 -11.84 -15.71 -5.43
C LEU A 555 -13.08 -16.16 -6.18
N GLY A 556 -13.55 -15.35 -7.12
CA GLY A 556 -14.80 -15.59 -7.84
C GLY A 556 -16.03 -15.61 -6.91
N GLY A 557 -17.04 -16.38 -7.32
CA GLY A 557 -18.26 -16.58 -6.53
C GLY A 557 -19.48 -15.86 -7.10
N LYS A 558 -20.61 -16.00 -6.39
CA LYS A 558 -21.86 -15.29 -6.71
C LYS A 558 -21.75 -13.84 -6.27
N VAL A 559 -22.31 -12.93 -7.04
CA VAL A 559 -22.34 -11.49 -6.70
C VAL A 559 -23.72 -11.11 -6.20
N VAL A 560 -23.77 -10.49 -5.02
CA VAL A 560 -24.96 -9.88 -4.45
C VAL A 560 -24.77 -8.37 -4.47
N GLN A 561 -25.57 -7.70 -5.32
CA GLN A 561 -25.52 -6.24 -5.46
C GLN A 561 -26.38 -5.60 -4.36
N ILE A 562 -25.86 -4.56 -3.69
CA ILE A 562 -26.60 -3.76 -2.72
C ILE A 562 -26.54 -2.27 -3.09
N GLY A 563 -27.66 -1.56 -2.93
CA GLY A 563 -27.83 -0.17 -3.34
C GLY A 563 -27.99 0.00 -4.87
N ALA A 564 -28.22 1.22 -5.32
CA ALA A 564 -28.25 1.55 -6.74
C ALA A 564 -26.85 1.48 -7.34
N GLU A 565 -26.78 1.08 -8.64
CA GLU A 565 -25.53 1.04 -9.40
C GLU A 565 -24.85 2.42 -9.52
#